data_2a6c6793126fe2387fd7c973824a1486
#
_entry.id   2a6c6793126fe2387fd7c973824a1486
#
_cell.length_a   1.000
_cell.length_b   1.000
_cell.length_c   1.000
_cell.angle_alpha   90.00
_cell.angle_beta   90.00
_cell.angle_gamma   90.00
#
_symmetry.space_group_name_H-M   'P 1'
#
loop_
_entity.id
_entity.type
_entity.pdbx_description
1 polymer ?
#
loop_
_entity_poly.entity_id
_entity_poly.type
_entity_poly.pdbx_seq_one_letter_code
_entity_poly.pdbx_strand_id
1 'polypeptide(L)'
;MKRAPTMLCIAILACGLAPDARAGTKVISSWHEPSLTRLDFKKVLVVCFAPHESQRRFGEAEIVKRMTKTNAVAAYSVMTEDDVKDEQRMRAIMAREGFDGAITMRFVGAGDTMTYQAGLYASAHSGFWSYYSMAWPLVYDVGYMHIDHKMNMETHVYSLADDKVVWIALTETKNPKTAQKLVDEVAKAVVSDMRKRKLIE
;
A
#
# COMPACT_ATOMS: atom_id res chain seq x y z
N MET A 1 -12.30 51.55 -60.82
CA MET A 1 -12.28 50.13 -60.54
C MET A 1 -11.48 49.94 -59.22
N LYS A 2 -12.17 49.81 -58.10
CA LYS A 2 -11.52 49.63 -56.75
C LYS A 2 -11.60 48.13 -56.36
N ARG A 3 -10.46 47.50 -56.25
CA ARG A 3 -10.35 46.11 -55.77
C ARG A 3 -10.38 46.11 -54.26
N ALA A 4 -11.32 45.36 -53.63
CA ALA A 4 -11.39 45.10 -52.20
C ALA A 4 -10.42 43.99 -51.83
N PRO A 5 -9.76 44.05 -50.66
CA PRO A 5 -8.93 42.96 -50.17
C PRO A 5 -9.78 41.90 -49.44
N THR A 6 -9.61 40.66 -49.84
CA THR A 6 -10.23 39.48 -49.24
C THR A 6 -9.48 39.15 -47.92
N MET A 7 -10.19 39.32 -46.84
CA MET A 7 -9.64 39.02 -45.46
C MET A 7 -9.78 37.52 -45.19
N LEU A 8 -8.65 36.80 -45.18
CA LEU A 8 -8.57 35.37 -44.87
C LEU A 8 -8.59 35.19 -43.35
N CYS A 9 -9.75 34.78 -42.80
CA CYS A 9 -9.85 34.38 -41.37
C CYS A 9 -9.21 33.01 -41.19
N ILE A 10 -8.02 32.98 -40.57
CA ILE A 10 -7.40 31.74 -40.11
C ILE A 10 -8.03 31.41 -38.73
N ALA A 11 -8.93 30.42 -38.70
CA ALA A 11 -9.44 29.84 -37.50
C ALA A 11 -8.34 28.95 -36.84
N ILE A 12 -7.71 29.44 -35.82
CA ILE A 12 -6.78 28.64 -34.99
C ILE A 12 -7.63 27.71 -34.13
N LEU A 13 -7.67 26.44 -34.55
CA LEU A 13 -8.25 25.35 -33.77
C LEU A 13 -7.32 25.08 -32.58
N ALA A 14 -7.58 25.73 -31.44
CA ALA A 14 -6.90 25.41 -30.18
C ALA A 14 -7.36 24.02 -29.72
N CYS A 15 -6.60 23.00 -30.13
CA CYS A 15 -6.74 21.65 -29.58
C CYS A 15 -6.31 21.70 -28.12
N GLY A 16 -7.29 21.87 -27.24
CA GLY A 16 -7.08 21.83 -25.79
C GLY A 16 -6.56 20.45 -25.41
N LEU A 17 -5.28 20.35 -25.12
CA LEU A 17 -4.69 19.20 -24.43
C LEU A 17 -5.33 19.14 -23.04
N ALA A 18 -6.41 18.35 -22.90
CA ALA A 18 -6.89 17.96 -21.59
C ALA A 18 -5.71 17.28 -20.87
N PRO A 19 -5.40 17.68 -19.63
CA PRO A 19 -4.35 17.00 -18.90
C PRO A 19 -4.77 15.54 -18.74
N ASP A 20 -4.04 14.63 -19.37
CA ASP A 20 -4.17 13.20 -19.15
C ASP A 20 -4.18 13.00 -17.64
N ALA A 21 -5.27 12.50 -17.10
CA ALA A 21 -5.35 12.04 -15.71
C ALA A 21 -4.42 10.82 -15.60
N ARG A 22 -3.12 11.08 -15.46
CA ARG A 22 -2.10 10.05 -15.38
C ARG A 22 -2.48 9.07 -14.28
N ALA A 23 -2.76 7.84 -14.70
CA ALA A 23 -2.79 6.70 -13.81
C ALA A 23 -1.48 6.68 -13.02
N GLY A 24 -1.56 6.60 -11.71
CA GLY A 24 -0.37 6.58 -10.87
C GLY A 24 -0.70 6.55 -9.38
N THR A 25 0.23 6.00 -8.62
CA THR A 25 0.14 5.89 -7.16
C THR A 25 1.03 6.94 -6.51
N LYS A 26 0.48 7.62 -5.51
CA LYS A 26 1.22 8.53 -4.64
C LYS A 26 1.00 8.15 -3.17
N VAL A 27 2.01 8.36 -2.35
CA VAL A 27 1.86 8.38 -0.89
C VAL A 27 1.20 9.71 -0.53
N ILE A 28 -0.01 9.67 0.03
CA ILE A 28 -0.79 10.86 0.41
C ILE A 28 -0.60 11.24 1.87
N SER A 29 -0.22 10.26 2.69
CA SER A 29 0.14 10.46 4.09
C SER A 29 1.13 9.39 4.50
N SER A 30 2.13 9.73 5.31
CA SER A 30 3.01 8.76 5.95
C SER A 30 3.53 9.28 7.28
N TRP A 31 3.73 8.36 8.20
CA TRP A 31 4.30 8.60 9.53
C TRP A 31 5.36 7.55 9.83
N HIS A 32 6.33 7.88 10.63
CA HIS A 32 7.26 6.94 11.25
C HIS A 32 7.58 7.39 12.66
N GLU A 33 7.96 6.42 13.50
CA GLU A 33 8.42 6.68 14.86
C GLU A 33 9.59 7.68 14.83
N PRO A 34 9.50 8.84 15.52
CA PRO A 34 10.53 9.88 15.45
C PRO A 34 11.92 9.42 15.84
N SER A 35 12.03 8.44 16.72
CA SER A 35 13.31 7.85 17.13
C SER A 35 13.88 6.84 16.12
N LEU A 36 13.10 6.44 15.12
CA LEU A 36 13.48 5.46 14.13
C LEU A 36 14.42 6.06 13.09
N THR A 37 15.66 5.62 13.07
CA THR A 37 16.65 6.03 12.06
C THR A 37 16.74 5.06 10.91
N ARG A 38 16.45 3.78 11.14
CA ARG A 38 16.48 2.68 10.16
C ARG A 38 15.65 1.51 10.65
N LEU A 39 15.09 0.77 9.70
CA LEU A 39 14.45 -0.53 9.94
C LEU A 39 15.54 -1.62 9.93
N ASP A 40 16.01 -1.98 11.10
CA ASP A 40 17.09 -2.98 11.28
C ASP A 40 16.52 -4.31 11.75
N PHE A 41 15.64 -4.89 10.93
CA PHE A 41 15.06 -6.19 11.20
C PHE A 41 15.91 -7.32 10.61
N LYS A 42 16.05 -8.41 11.35
CA LYS A 42 16.73 -9.63 10.91
C LYS A 42 15.88 -10.42 9.91
N LYS A 43 14.56 -10.47 10.16
CA LYS A 43 13.61 -11.19 9.32
C LYS A 43 12.23 -10.55 9.38
N VAL A 44 11.72 -10.12 8.24
CA VAL A 44 10.45 -9.40 8.14
C VAL A 44 9.41 -10.26 7.45
N LEU A 45 8.26 -10.47 8.09
CA LEU A 45 7.12 -11.10 7.46
C LEU A 45 6.32 -10.06 6.66
N VAL A 46 5.95 -10.40 5.45
CA VAL A 46 5.05 -9.58 4.62
C VAL A 46 3.70 -10.26 4.53
N VAL A 47 2.65 -9.56 4.96
CA VAL A 47 1.26 -10.04 4.96
C VAL A 47 0.37 -9.06 4.22
N CYS A 48 -0.35 -9.53 3.22
CA CYS A 48 -1.38 -8.74 2.56
C CYS A 48 -2.77 -9.21 3.01
N PHE A 49 -3.58 -8.28 3.48
CA PHE A 49 -4.99 -8.54 3.81
C PHE A 49 -5.83 -8.35 2.56
N ALA A 50 -6.23 -9.45 1.93
CA ALA A 50 -7.06 -9.47 0.73
C ALA A 50 -8.03 -10.66 0.78
N PRO A 51 -9.25 -10.52 0.18
CA PRO A 51 -10.29 -11.55 0.25
C PRO A 51 -9.91 -12.82 -0.53
N HIS A 52 -9.06 -12.69 -1.56
CA HIS A 52 -8.64 -13.81 -2.40
C HIS A 52 -7.15 -14.13 -2.21
N GLU A 53 -6.84 -15.40 -2.05
CA GLU A 53 -5.46 -15.88 -1.86
C GLU A 53 -4.52 -15.41 -2.98
N SER A 54 -4.98 -15.42 -4.23
CA SER A 54 -4.19 -14.95 -5.37
C SER A 54 -3.78 -13.48 -5.26
N GLN A 55 -4.67 -12.62 -4.76
CA GLN A 55 -4.37 -11.21 -4.53
C GLN A 55 -3.39 -11.03 -3.37
N ARG A 56 -3.58 -11.78 -2.28
CA ARG A 56 -2.69 -11.81 -1.13
C ARG A 56 -1.27 -12.21 -1.55
N ARG A 57 -1.14 -13.37 -2.22
CA ARG A 57 0.15 -13.88 -2.71
C ARG A 57 0.84 -12.89 -3.65
N PHE A 58 0.11 -12.28 -4.55
CA PHE A 58 0.66 -11.28 -5.47
C PHE A 58 1.19 -10.05 -4.72
N GLY A 59 0.42 -9.51 -3.76
CA GLY A 59 0.82 -8.36 -2.96
C GLY A 59 2.06 -8.62 -2.12
N GLU A 60 2.11 -9.75 -1.44
CA GLU A 60 3.26 -10.17 -0.65
C GLU A 60 4.52 -10.31 -1.53
N ALA A 61 4.40 -10.98 -2.68
CA ALA A 61 5.51 -11.16 -3.62
C ALA A 61 6.05 -9.82 -4.16
N GLU A 62 5.16 -8.86 -4.48
CA GLU A 62 5.58 -7.57 -5.03
C GLU A 62 6.32 -6.69 -4.01
N ILE A 63 5.98 -6.77 -2.72
CA ILE A 63 6.74 -6.10 -1.66
C ILE A 63 8.10 -6.77 -1.47
N VAL A 64 8.13 -8.10 -1.30
CA VAL A 64 9.36 -8.88 -1.10
C VAL A 64 10.36 -8.63 -2.23
N LYS A 65 9.90 -8.69 -3.49
CA LYS A 65 10.72 -8.43 -4.69
C LYS A 65 11.44 -7.07 -4.66
N ARG A 66 10.87 -6.08 -3.97
CA ARG A 66 11.44 -4.73 -3.90
C ARG A 66 12.30 -4.47 -2.68
N MET A 67 12.20 -5.33 -1.68
CA MET A 67 12.99 -5.24 -0.43
C MET A 67 14.27 -6.07 -0.53
N THR A 68 15.08 -5.84 -1.55
CA THR A 68 16.23 -6.67 -1.94
C THR A 68 17.36 -6.75 -0.91
N LYS A 69 17.44 -5.78 0.00
CA LYS A 69 18.46 -5.74 1.05
C LYS A 69 17.93 -6.06 2.45
N THR A 70 16.66 -6.38 2.55
CA THR A 70 15.98 -6.79 3.78
C THR A 70 15.59 -8.25 3.63
N ASN A 71 15.79 -9.05 4.66
CA ASN A 71 15.32 -10.44 4.67
C ASN A 71 13.78 -10.49 4.83
N ALA A 72 13.09 -10.03 3.78
CA ALA A 72 11.65 -10.01 3.71
C ALA A 72 11.12 -11.34 3.17
N VAL A 73 10.14 -11.92 3.84
CA VAL A 73 9.56 -13.22 3.54
C VAL A 73 8.05 -13.06 3.36
N ALA A 74 7.53 -13.53 2.25
CA ALA A 74 6.09 -13.54 1.99
C ALA A 74 5.38 -14.55 2.89
N ALA A 75 4.26 -14.19 3.49
CA ALA A 75 3.54 -15.08 4.40
C ALA A 75 3.14 -16.39 3.71
N TYR A 76 2.70 -16.33 2.45
CA TYR A 76 2.31 -17.54 1.69
C TYR A 76 3.45 -18.55 1.49
N SER A 77 4.72 -18.18 1.67
CA SER A 77 5.86 -19.09 1.51
C SER A 77 6.16 -19.91 2.77
N VAL A 78 5.64 -19.50 3.92
CA VAL A 78 5.91 -20.13 5.23
C VAL A 78 4.63 -20.49 5.99
N MET A 79 3.47 -20.07 5.51
CA MET A 79 2.16 -20.26 6.12
C MET A 79 1.13 -20.69 5.09
N THR A 80 0.21 -21.55 5.50
CA THR A 80 -1.00 -21.87 4.72
C THR A 80 -2.01 -20.72 4.83
N GLU A 81 -3.08 -20.77 4.01
CA GLU A 81 -4.16 -19.79 4.12
C GLU A 81 -4.88 -19.86 5.48
N ASP A 82 -5.07 -21.06 6.01
CA ASP A 82 -5.68 -21.25 7.32
C ASP A 82 -4.78 -20.74 8.46
N ASP A 83 -3.47 -20.92 8.35
CA ASP A 83 -2.53 -20.38 9.32
C ASP A 83 -2.54 -18.86 9.36
N VAL A 84 -2.61 -18.21 8.18
CA VAL A 84 -2.66 -16.74 8.09
C VAL A 84 -3.98 -16.15 8.59
N LYS A 85 -5.06 -16.92 8.68
CA LYS A 85 -6.35 -16.47 9.24
C LYS A 85 -6.50 -16.75 10.74
N ASP A 86 -5.64 -17.58 11.29
CA ASP A 86 -5.63 -17.98 12.70
C ASP A 86 -4.49 -17.26 13.44
N GLU A 87 -4.84 -16.32 14.32
CA GLU A 87 -3.85 -15.54 15.07
C GLU A 87 -2.91 -16.40 15.92
N GLN A 88 -3.41 -17.46 16.54
CA GLN A 88 -2.57 -18.31 17.40
C GLN A 88 -1.55 -19.10 16.58
N ARG A 89 -1.98 -19.67 15.45
CA ARG A 89 -1.08 -20.37 14.52
C ARG A 89 -0.05 -19.42 13.95
N MET A 90 -0.48 -18.24 13.52
CA MET A 90 0.41 -17.24 12.98
C MET A 90 1.46 -16.81 14.02
N ARG A 91 1.07 -16.55 15.28
CA ARG A 91 1.98 -16.24 16.38
C ARG A 91 3.03 -17.34 16.57
N ALA A 92 2.59 -18.60 16.61
CA ALA A 92 3.48 -19.73 16.80
C ALA A 92 4.48 -19.88 15.63
N ILE A 93 4.04 -19.70 14.40
CA ILE A 93 4.90 -19.77 13.21
C ILE A 93 5.89 -18.60 13.21
N MET A 94 5.43 -17.38 13.47
CA MET A 94 6.30 -16.20 13.48
C MET A 94 7.39 -16.31 14.55
N ALA A 95 7.05 -16.80 15.75
CA ALA A 95 8.03 -17.02 16.80
C ALA A 95 9.03 -18.13 16.45
N ARG A 96 8.57 -19.26 15.91
CA ARG A 96 9.41 -20.37 15.47
C ARG A 96 10.37 -19.96 14.36
N GLU A 97 9.90 -19.19 13.41
CA GLU A 97 10.68 -18.74 12.26
C GLU A 97 11.60 -17.54 12.59
N GLY A 98 11.49 -16.95 13.77
CA GLY A 98 12.35 -15.85 14.20
C GLY A 98 12.08 -14.51 13.50
N PHE A 99 10.83 -14.20 13.17
CA PHE A 99 10.45 -12.90 12.67
C PHE A 99 10.52 -11.85 13.77
N ASP A 100 11.16 -10.72 13.50
CA ASP A 100 11.29 -9.57 14.41
C ASP A 100 10.64 -8.30 13.83
N GLY A 101 10.24 -8.31 12.55
CA GLY A 101 9.46 -7.28 11.90
C GLY A 101 8.30 -7.84 11.09
N ALA A 102 7.27 -7.02 10.88
CA ALA A 102 6.17 -7.34 9.98
C ALA A 102 5.78 -6.14 9.11
N ILE A 103 5.42 -6.41 7.86
CA ILE A 103 4.82 -5.44 6.94
C ILE A 103 3.43 -5.93 6.61
N THR A 104 2.45 -5.05 6.77
CA THR A 104 1.06 -5.34 6.37
C THR A 104 0.62 -4.41 5.26
N MET A 105 -0.20 -4.90 4.34
CA MET A 105 -0.84 -4.09 3.31
C MET A 105 -2.32 -4.45 3.23
N ARG A 106 -3.21 -3.44 3.20
CA ARG A 106 -4.65 -3.61 3.14
C ARG A 106 -5.29 -2.56 2.23
N PHE A 107 -6.31 -2.97 1.48
CA PHE A 107 -7.22 -2.05 0.80
C PHE A 107 -8.17 -1.40 1.83
N VAL A 108 -8.31 -0.08 1.78
CA VAL A 108 -9.14 0.68 2.71
C VAL A 108 -10.30 1.42 2.03
N GLY A 109 -10.47 1.19 0.72
CA GLY A 109 -11.61 1.71 -0.03
C GLY A 109 -11.30 2.93 -0.89
N ALA A 110 -12.32 3.37 -1.60
CA ALA A 110 -12.35 4.61 -2.36
C ALA A 110 -13.15 5.64 -1.55
N GLY A 111 -12.53 6.73 -1.11
CA GLY A 111 -13.26 7.72 -0.32
C GLY A 111 -12.43 8.95 0.02
N ASP A 112 -13.07 9.93 0.65
CA ASP A 112 -12.42 11.17 1.02
C ASP A 112 -11.27 10.93 2.01
N THR A 113 -10.14 11.52 1.70
CA THR A 113 -8.85 11.39 2.37
C THR A 113 -8.91 11.71 3.88
N MET A 114 -9.85 12.53 4.31
CA MET A 114 -9.97 12.96 5.70
C MET A 114 -10.44 11.86 6.67
N THR A 115 -11.40 11.04 6.26
CA THR A 115 -11.91 9.94 7.10
C THR A 115 -10.85 8.87 7.32
N TYR A 116 -10.01 8.63 6.31
CA TYR A 116 -8.93 7.63 6.39
C TYR A 116 -7.73 8.11 7.20
N GLN A 117 -7.44 9.41 7.20
CA GLN A 117 -6.37 9.96 8.05
C GLN A 117 -6.67 9.73 9.54
N ALA A 118 -7.89 9.92 9.98
CA ALA A 118 -8.29 9.65 11.36
C ALA A 118 -8.12 8.15 11.73
N GLY A 119 -8.48 7.23 10.83
CA GLY A 119 -8.27 5.79 11.01
C GLY A 119 -6.78 5.41 11.04
N LEU A 120 -5.97 6.06 10.22
CA LEU A 120 -4.51 5.86 10.19
C LEU A 120 -3.86 6.25 11.53
N TYR A 121 -4.23 7.40 12.09
CA TYR A 121 -3.74 7.84 13.41
C TYR A 121 -4.22 6.93 14.55
N ALA A 122 -5.44 6.41 14.48
CA ALA A 122 -5.93 5.45 15.46
C ALA A 122 -5.14 4.13 15.42
N SER A 123 -4.82 3.63 14.23
CA SER A 123 -4.01 2.42 14.06
C SER A 123 -2.52 2.63 14.40
N ALA A 124 -2.03 3.88 14.36
CA ALA A 124 -0.65 4.22 14.75
C ALA A 124 -0.33 3.92 16.22
N HIS A 125 -1.34 3.74 17.06
CA HIS A 125 -1.18 3.42 18.48
C HIS A 125 -1.44 1.93 18.80
N SER A 126 -1.80 1.12 17.79
CA SER A 126 -2.04 -0.30 17.95
C SER A 126 -0.79 -1.12 17.61
N GLY A 127 -0.53 -2.16 18.40
CA GLY A 127 0.48 -3.15 18.09
C GLY A 127 0.07 -4.04 16.91
N PHE A 128 1.01 -4.82 16.41
CA PHE A 128 0.79 -5.72 15.28
C PHE A 128 -0.41 -6.65 15.50
N TRP A 129 -0.52 -7.24 16.67
CA TRP A 129 -1.56 -8.23 16.94
C TRP A 129 -2.95 -7.62 17.07
N SER A 130 -3.03 -6.42 17.66
CA SER A 130 -4.29 -5.67 17.72
C SER A 130 -4.78 -5.29 16.32
N TYR A 131 -3.88 -4.82 15.47
CA TYR A 131 -4.21 -4.54 14.08
C TYR A 131 -4.59 -5.81 13.30
N TYR A 132 -3.86 -6.90 13.48
CA TYR A 132 -4.09 -8.17 12.81
C TYR A 132 -5.50 -8.72 13.06
N SER A 133 -5.91 -8.75 14.33
CA SER A 133 -7.24 -9.24 14.72
C SER A 133 -8.38 -8.39 14.13
N MET A 134 -8.17 -7.09 13.99
CA MET A 134 -9.12 -6.16 13.39
C MET A 134 -9.15 -6.24 11.85
N ALA A 135 -8.01 -6.44 11.22
CA ALA A 135 -7.87 -6.31 9.76
C ALA A 135 -8.61 -7.44 9.00
N TRP A 136 -8.57 -8.67 9.51
CA TRP A 136 -9.19 -9.81 8.84
C TRP A 136 -10.72 -9.69 8.69
N PRO A 137 -11.51 -9.37 9.74
CA PRO A 137 -12.94 -9.14 9.59
C PRO A 137 -13.26 -8.05 8.56
N LEU A 138 -12.49 -6.95 8.55
CA LEU A 138 -12.71 -5.83 7.63
C LEU A 138 -12.46 -6.19 6.15
N VAL A 139 -11.60 -7.17 5.87
CA VAL A 139 -11.37 -7.62 4.49
C VAL A 139 -12.64 -8.18 3.85
N TYR A 140 -13.48 -8.86 4.63
CA TYR A 140 -14.71 -9.46 4.14
C TYR A 140 -15.89 -8.49 4.15
N ASP A 141 -15.79 -7.43 4.94
CA ASP A 141 -16.86 -6.42 5.08
C ASP A 141 -16.85 -5.38 3.95
N VAL A 142 -15.72 -5.18 3.30
CA VAL A 142 -15.54 -4.15 2.23
C VAL A 142 -16.17 -4.58 0.90
N GLY A 143 -16.87 -5.70 0.80
CA GLY A 143 -17.51 -6.13 -0.43
C GLY A 143 -16.55 -6.33 -1.61
N TYR A 144 -17.06 -6.57 -2.79
CA TYR A 144 -16.26 -6.68 -4.02
C TYR A 144 -15.51 -5.39 -4.30
N MET A 145 -14.19 -5.49 -4.46
CA MET A 145 -13.33 -4.40 -4.86
C MET A 145 -13.72 -3.96 -6.28
N HIS A 146 -14.64 -3.01 -6.38
CA HIS A 146 -14.85 -2.29 -7.63
C HIS A 146 -13.60 -1.44 -7.90
N ILE A 147 -13.03 -1.56 -9.09
CA ILE A 147 -11.94 -0.69 -9.53
C ILE A 147 -12.55 0.67 -9.78
N ASP A 148 -12.46 1.54 -8.79
CA ASP A 148 -12.94 2.91 -8.87
C ASP A 148 -11.83 3.84 -9.32
N HIS A 149 -12.17 5.07 -9.68
CA HIS A 149 -11.20 6.08 -10.13
C HIS A 149 -10.12 6.42 -9.11
N LYS A 150 -10.37 6.15 -7.83
CA LYS A 150 -9.40 6.32 -6.74
C LYS A 150 -9.46 5.11 -5.80
N MET A 151 -8.30 4.52 -5.56
CA MET A 151 -8.12 3.37 -4.68
C MET A 151 -7.11 3.72 -3.59
N ASN A 152 -7.50 3.53 -2.34
CA ASN A 152 -6.63 3.80 -1.20
C ASN A 152 -6.16 2.48 -0.58
N MET A 153 -4.86 2.42 -0.30
CA MET A 153 -4.25 1.30 0.42
C MET A 153 -3.41 1.81 1.57
N GLU A 154 -3.53 1.17 2.70
CA GLU A 154 -2.64 1.38 3.84
C GLU A 154 -1.56 0.32 3.89
N THR A 155 -0.38 0.74 4.33
CA THR A 155 0.74 -0.16 4.58
C THR A 155 1.37 0.22 5.90
N HIS A 156 1.55 -0.76 6.79
CA HIS A 156 2.17 -0.57 8.09
C HIS A 156 3.41 -1.44 8.22
N VAL A 157 4.39 -0.94 8.97
CA VAL A 157 5.57 -1.70 9.40
C VAL A 157 5.57 -1.74 10.91
N TYR A 158 5.79 -2.93 11.46
CA TYR A 158 5.78 -3.19 12.89
C TYR A 158 7.13 -3.72 13.38
N SER A 159 7.56 -3.26 14.56
CA SER A 159 8.50 -3.97 15.41
C SER A 159 7.72 -5.01 16.20
N LEU A 160 8.06 -6.29 16.04
CA LEU A 160 7.41 -7.38 16.79
C LEU A 160 7.96 -7.51 18.20
N ALA A 161 9.21 -7.10 18.40
CA ALA A 161 9.84 -7.11 19.73
C ALA A 161 9.14 -6.15 20.71
N ASP A 162 8.71 -4.99 20.20
CA ASP A 162 8.05 -3.95 21.00
C ASP A 162 6.52 -3.99 20.86
N ASP A 163 6.00 -4.84 19.97
CA ASP A 163 4.61 -4.85 19.52
C ASP A 163 4.09 -3.45 19.15
N LYS A 164 4.87 -2.72 18.35
CA LYS A 164 4.58 -1.34 17.96
C LYS A 164 4.65 -1.14 16.46
N VAL A 165 3.75 -0.30 15.95
CA VAL A 165 3.91 0.25 14.60
C VAL A 165 5.08 1.24 14.59
N VAL A 166 5.95 1.13 13.58
CA VAL A 166 7.12 1.98 13.43
C VAL A 166 7.09 2.83 12.16
N TRP A 167 6.26 2.46 11.20
CA TRP A 167 6.02 3.24 9.99
C TRP A 167 4.64 2.93 9.41
N ILE A 168 3.99 3.95 8.89
CA ILE A 168 2.68 3.84 8.23
C ILE A 168 2.70 4.68 6.97
N ALA A 169 2.02 4.21 5.92
CA ALA A 169 1.66 5.03 4.77
C ALA A 169 0.25 4.74 4.28
N LEU A 170 -0.40 5.80 3.82
CA LEU A 170 -1.61 5.75 3.02
C LEU A 170 -1.25 6.15 1.58
N THR A 171 -1.61 5.30 0.63
CA THR A 171 -1.43 5.56 -0.79
C THR A 171 -2.76 5.75 -1.49
N GLU A 172 -2.80 6.65 -2.47
CA GLU A 172 -3.90 6.83 -3.41
C GLU A 172 -3.42 6.45 -4.80
N THR A 173 -4.12 5.53 -5.44
CA THR A 173 -3.91 5.19 -6.85
C THR A 173 -5.09 5.70 -7.67
N LYS A 174 -4.81 6.43 -8.75
CA LYS A 174 -5.83 6.92 -9.68
C LYS A 174 -5.89 6.02 -10.90
N ASN A 175 -7.12 5.66 -11.31
CA ASN A 175 -7.43 4.88 -12.51
C ASN A 175 -6.53 3.62 -12.68
N PRO A 176 -6.44 2.73 -11.67
CA PRO A 176 -5.68 1.50 -11.83
C PRO A 176 -6.35 0.63 -12.90
N LYS A 177 -5.57 0.13 -13.87
CA LYS A 177 -6.10 -0.69 -14.97
C LYS A 177 -6.52 -2.09 -14.51
N THR A 178 -5.85 -2.62 -13.50
CA THR A 178 -6.10 -3.95 -12.92
C THR A 178 -5.71 -3.95 -11.43
N ALA A 179 -6.23 -4.91 -10.65
CA ALA A 179 -5.83 -5.10 -9.26
C ALA A 179 -4.32 -5.38 -9.13
N GLN A 180 -3.74 -6.16 -10.06
CA GLN A 180 -2.29 -6.42 -10.08
C GLN A 180 -1.49 -5.14 -10.29
N LYS A 181 -1.94 -4.27 -11.21
CA LYS A 181 -1.25 -3.00 -11.46
C LYS A 181 -1.34 -2.06 -10.27
N LEU A 182 -2.50 -2.01 -9.60
CA LEU A 182 -2.67 -1.29 -8.35
C LEU A 182 -1.64 -1.72 -7.32
N VAL A 183 -1.57 -3.01 -7.03
CA VAL A 183 -0.66 -3.57 -6.01
C VAL A 183 0.81 -3.34 -6.38
N ASP A 184 1.20 -3.54 -7.64
CA ASP A 184 2.54 -3.25 -8.14
C ASP A 184 2.96 -1.79 -7.89
N GLU A 185 2.08 -0.85 -8.23
CA GLU A 185 2.34 0.58 -8.06
C GLU A 185 2.38 1.00 -6.59
N VAL A 186 1.50 0.43 -5.75
CA VAL A 186 1.51 0.67 -4.30
C VAL A 186 2.80 0.15 -3.68
N ALA A 187 3.21 -1.08 -3.95
CA ALA A 187 4.45 -1.65 -3.44
C ALA A 187 5.67 -0.81 -3.85
N LYS A 188 5.68 -0.32 -5.09
CA LYS A 188 6.72 0.60 -5.58
C LYS A 188 6.73 1.93 -4.82
N ALA A 189 5.57 2.55 -4.61
CA ALA A 189 5.45 3.84 -3.91
C ALA A 189 5.89 3.73 -2.45
N VAL A 190 5.43 2.68 -1.75
CA VAL A 190 5.74 2.40 -0.34
C VAL A 190 7.24 2.18 -0.14
N VAL A 191 7.84 1.28 -0.90
CA VAL A 191 9.28 0.99 -0.79
C VAL A 191 10.12 2.22 -1.17
N SER A 192 9.68 3.00 -2.16
CA SER A 192 10.34 4.27 -2.53
C SER A 192 10.26 5.31 -1.41
N ASP A 193 9.13 5.43 -0.69
CA ASP A 193 9.00 6.36 0.44
C ASP A 193 9.92 5.95 1.60
N MET A 194 9.96 4.67 1.95
CA MET A 194 10.87 4.16 2.98
C MET A 194 12.35 4.43 2.63
N ARG A 195 12.75 4.24 1.36
CA ARG A 195 14.11 4.57 0.89
C ARG A 195 14.43 6.06 0.97
N LYS A 196 13.51 6.93 0.53
CA LYS A 196 13.67 8.40 0.62
C LYS A 196 13.86 8.86 2.05
N ARG A 197 13.21 8.19 3.01
CA ARG A 197 13.35 8.43 4.45
C ARG A 197 14.59 7.76 5.06
N LYS A 198 15.36 7.02 4.26
CA LYS A 198 16.53 6.23 4.69
C LYS A 198 16.19 5.13 5.70
N LEU A 199 14.94 4.72 5.78
CA LEU A 199 14.51 3.63 6.66
C LEU A 199 14.94 2.25 6.14
N ILE A 200 15.09 2.11 4.83
CA ILE A 200 15.67 0.92 4.16
C ILE A 200 16.65 1.36 3.08
N GLU A 201 17.48 0.43 2.61
CA GLU A 201 18.43 0.65 1.50
C GLU A 201 17.82 0.42 0.11
#